data_45f0be181a40e9b8f7ff851db2160103
#
_entry.id   45f0be181a40e9b8f7ff851db2160103
#
_cell.length_a   1.000
_cell.length_b   1.000
_cell.length_c   1.000
_cell.angle_alpha   90.00
_cell.angle_beta   90.00
_cell.angle_gamma   90.00
#
_symmetry.space_group_name_H-M   'P 1'
#
loop_
_entity.id
_entity.type
_entity.pdbx_description
1 polymer ?
#
loop_
_entity_poly.entity_id
_entity_poly.type
_entity_poly.pdbx_seq_one_letter_code
_entity_poly.pdbx_strand_id
1 'polypeptide(L)'
;MIDIAVKDLVKSFEIGDNLLDGLTFEVQEGQCVAILGRNGCGKSCLMKILCGSLRAGFRSMRIDGVWHDRFRADEVRYLPQQGFIPGWLTLDRVLRDYDMTRGDLLKWFPLFEKLFGTKIYAMSGGERRILECYLILRSPTRFILLDEPFSQVAPLHVSALKRLILQERASKGILLTDHMHRHVTDLADRLYVMADGRAYLAQGEEDLVRYGYLTHL
;
A
#
# COMPACT_ATOMS: atom_id res chain seq x y z
N MET A 1 0.85 -20.01 10.73
CA MET A 1 1.28 -18.60 10.49
C MET A 1 0.81 -18.28 9.08
N ILE A 2 0.04 -17.24 8.94
CA ILE A 2 -0.61 -16.86 7.68
C ILE A 2 0.27 -15.83 7.00
N ASP A 3 0.71 -16.09 5.77
CA ASP A 3 1.66 -15.23 5.07
C ASP A 3 1.34 -15.03 3.58
N ILE A 4 1.80 -13.93 3.03
CA ILE A 4 2.05 -13.75 1.59
C ILE A 4 3.54 -13.86 1.37
N ALA A 5 3.96 -14.82 0.56
CA ALA A 5 5.33 -14.95 0.11
C ALA A 5 5.42 -14.66 -1.40
N VAL A 6 6.32 -13.77 -1.78
CA VAL A 6 6.67 -13.48 -3.17
C VAL A 6 8.13 -13.84 -3.37
N LYS A 7 8.42 -14.65 -4.38
CA LYS A 7 9.79 -15.08 -4.72
C LYS A 7 10.06 -14.92 -6.21
N ASP A 8 11.28 -14.57 -6.53
CA ASP A 8 11.83 -14.55 -7.88
C ASP A 8 10.97 -13.79 -8.92
N LEU A 9 10.35 -12.67 -8.47
CA LEU A 9 9.50 -11.88 -9.36
C LEU A 9 10.35 -11.10 -10.36
N VAL A 10 10.11 -11.34 -11.63
CA VAL A 10 10.82 -10.70 -12.76
C VAL A 10 9.83 -9.95 -13.64
N LYS A 11 10.13 -8.71 -13.99
CA LYS A 11 9.38 -7.88 -14.94
C LYS A 11 10.33 -7.05 -15.79
N SER A 12 10.24 -7.23 -17.11
CA SER A 12 10.83 -6.33 -18.11
C SER A 12 9.72 -5.68 -18.95
N PHE A 13 9.98 -4.49 -19.47
CA PHE A 13 9.12 -3.81 -20.44
C PHE A 13 9.72 -3.81 -21.84
N GLU A 14 11.05 -3.91 -21.95
CA GLU A 14 11.80 -3.95 -23.22
C GLU A 14 12.86 -5.06 -23.16
N ILE A 15 13.38 -5.43 -24.33
CA ILE A 15 14.43 -6.44 -24.44
C ILE A 15 15.72 -5.82 -23.90
N GLY A 16 16.16 -6.29 -22.73
CA GLY A 16 17.49 -5.96 -22.17
C GLY A 16 17.51 -5.69 -20.65
N ASP A 17 16.62 -4.83 -20.13
CA ASP A 17 16.66 -4.49 -18.71
C ASP A 17 15.41 -4.94 -17.97
N ASN A 18 15.60 -5.70 -16.89
CA ASN A 18 14.53 -6.08 -15.99
C ASN A 18 14.24 -4.93 -15.02
N LEU A 19 13.02 -4.39 -15.04
CA LEU A 19 12.56 -3.44 -14.02
C LEU A 19 12.50 -4.11 -12.63
N LEU A 20 12.13 -5.39 -12.59
CA LEU A 20 12.18 -6.25 -11.40
C LEU A 20 12.97 -7.50 -11.76
N ASP A 21 13.99 -7.82 -10.95
CA ASP A 21 14.95 -8.90 -11.20
C ASP A 21 15.12 -9.78 -9.96
N GLY A 22 14.32 -10.84 -9.86
CA GLY A 22 14.38 -11.78 -8.73
C GLY A 22 13.93 -11.19 -7.40
N LEU A 23 13.01 -10.23 -7.42
CA LEU A 23 12.51 -9.56 -6.22
C LEU A 23 11.82 -10.59 -5.31
N THR A 24 12.23 -10.62 -4.04
CA THR A 24 11.73 -11.56 -3.03
C THR A 24 11.41 -10.83 -1.73
N PHE A 25 10.22 -11.06 -1.17
CA PHE A 25 9.82 -10.59 0.15
C PHE A 25 8.65 -11.42 0.69
N GLU A 26 8.35 -11.22 1.95
CA GLU A 26 7.27 -11.89 2.67
C GLU A 26 6.52 -10.90 3.55
N VAL A 27 5.20 -11.06 3.66
CA VAL A 27 4.32 -10.29 4.55
C VAL A 27 3.50 -11.26 5.35
N GLN A 28 3.55 -11.17 6.67
CA GLN A 28 2.77 -12.00 7.58
C GLN A 28 1.57 -11.23 8.13
N GLU A 29 0.51 -11.95 8.51
CA GLU A 29 -0.60 -11.36 9.27
C GLU A 29 -0.06 -10.85 10.62
N GLY A 30 -0.48 -9.66 11.02
CA GLY A 30 0.08 -8.97 12.19
C GLY A 30 1.31 -8.12 11.89
N GLN A 31 1.78 -8.08 10.63
CA GLN A 31 2.95 -7.30 10.24
C GLN A 31 2.63 -6.19 9.24
N CYS A 32 3.38 -5.11 9.35
CA CYS A 32 3.50 -4.08 8.34
C CYS A 32 4.89 -4.16 7.70
N VAL A 33 4.92 -4.46 6.42
CA VAL A 33 6.14 -4.51 5.62
C VAL A 33 6.16 -3.29 4.70
N ALA A 34 7.27 -2.57 4.70
CA ALA A 34 7.44 -1.41 3.84
C ALA A 34 8.49 -1.65 2.76
N ILE A 35 8.21 -1.14 1.56
CA ILE A 35 9.16 -1.11 0.47
C ILE A 35 9.42 0.34 0.09
N LEU A 36 10.60 0.83 0.43
CA LEU A 36 11.12 2.11 -0.01
C LEU A 36 11.86 1.95 -1.35
N GLY A 37 12.00 3.05 -2.06
CA GLY A 37 12.77 3.07 -3.30
C GLY A 37 12.54 4.38 -4.06
N ARG A 38 13.49 4.73 -4.91
CA ARG A 38 13.42 5.94 -5.73
C ARG A 38 12.22 5.90 -6.68
N ASN A 39 11.81 7.08 -7.15
CA ASN A 39 10.78 7.16 -8.19
C ASN A 39 11.23 6.40 -9.44
N GLY A 40 10.32 5.61 -10.00
CA GLY A 40 10.60 4.80 -11.20
C GLY A 40 11.24 3.42 -10.92
N CYS A 41 11.65 3.07 -9.69
CA CYS A 41 12.29 1.78 -9.39
C CYS A 41 11.33 0.56 -9.49
N GLY A 42 10.02 0.78 -9.71
CA GLY A 42 9.07 -0.32 -9.95
C GLY A 42 8.09 -0.64 -8.82
N LYS A 43 8.02 0.15 -7.72
CA LYS A 43 7.10 -0.10 -6.59
C LYS A 43 5.64 -0.28 -7.01
N SER A 44 5.09 0.67 -7.77
CA SER A 44 3.71 0.57 -8.27
C SER A 44 3.53 -0.57 -9.28
N CYS A 45 4.58 -0.92 -10.04
CA CYS A 45 4.56 -2.10 -10.92
C CYS A 45 4.45 -3.38 -10.09
N LEU A 46 5.22 -3.50 -9.01
CA LEU A 46 5.12 -4.60 -8.06
C LEU A 46 3.68 -4.74 -7.54
N MET A 47 3.09 -3.67 -7.01
CA MET A 47 1.71 -3.69 -6.49
C MET A 47 0.70 -4.14 -7.56
N LYS A 48 0.82 -3.63 -8.78
CA LYS A 48 -0.04 -4.00 -9.91
C LYS A 48 0.12 -5.47 -10.32
N ILE A 49 1.34 -6.03 -10.23
CA ILE A 49 1.59 -7.45 -10.51
C ILE A 49 0.91 -8.32 -9.44
N LEU A 50 1.05 -7.98 -8.16
CA LEU A 50 0.42 -8.71 -7.06
C LEU A 50 -1.11 -8.77 -7.22
N CYS A 51 -1.74 -7.67 -7.65
CA CYS A 51 -3.17 -7.60 -7.90
C CYS A 51 -3.60 -8.16 -9.28
N GLY A 52 -2.67 -8.62 -10.10
CA GLY A 52 -2.96 -9.18 -11.42
C GLY A 52 -3.34 -8.15 -12.49
N SER A 53 -3.23 -6.84 -12.22
CA SER A 53 -3.48 -5.77 -13.19
C SER A 53 -2.29 -5.52 -14.14
N LEU A 54 -1.11 -6.06 -13.83
CA LEU A 54 0.07 -6.07 -14.67
C LEU A 54 0.67 -7.49 -14.70
N ARG A 55 1.00 -7.97 -15.89
CA ARG A 55 1.64 -9.28 -16.06
C ARG A 55 3.14 -9.20 -15.75
N ALA A 56 3.67 -10.19 -15.02
CA ALA A 56 5.10 -10.45 -14.87
C ALA A 56 5.57 -11.51 -15.86
N GLY A 57 6.85 -11.51 -16.20
CA GLY A 57 7.47 -12.56 -17.00
C GLY A 57 7.56 -13.87 -16.21
N PHE A 58 8.06 -13.81 -15.00
CA PHE A 58 8.12 -14.92 -14.04
C PHE A 58 7.72 -14.43 -12.65
N ARG A 59 7.02 -15.26 -11.88
CA ARG A 59 6.65 -15.00 -10.49
C ARG A 59 6.29 -16.27 -9.75
N SER A 60 6.60 -16.32 -8.47
CA SER A 60 6.04 -17.27 -7.53
C SER A 60 5.37 -16.48 -6.40
N MET A 61 4.05 -16.49 -6.37
CA MET A 61 3.26 -15.81 -5.34
C MET A 61 2.47 -16.86 -4.57
N ARG A 62 2.49 -16.78 -3.24
CA ARG A 62 1.81 -17.74 -2.38
C ARG A 62 1.07 -17.04 -1.25
N ILE A 63 -0.10 -17.56 -0.88
CA ILE A 63 -0.76 -17.28 0.39
C ILE A 63 -0.84 -18.60 1.14
N ASP A 64 -0.33 -18.65 2.36
CA ASP A 64 -0.30 -19.86 3.21
C ASP A 64 0.36 -21.06 2.50
N GLY A 65 1.41 -20.79 1.73
CA GLY A 65 2.09 -21.81 0.94
C GLY A 65 1.39 -22.22 -0.36
N VAL A 66 0.14 -21.83 -0.58
CA VAL A 66 -0.63 -22.14 -1.79
C VAL A 66 -0.27 -21.14 -2.90
N TRP A 67 0.04 -21.65 -4.08
CA TRP A 67 0.39 -20.84 -5.23
C TRP A 67 -0.81 -20.09 -5.81
N HIS A 68 -0.61 -18.81 -6.16
CA HIS A 68 -1.59 -17.94 -6.80
C HIS A 68 -0.99 -17.30 -8.06
N ASP A 69 -1.74 -17.29 -9.14
CA ASP A 69 -1.38 -16.51 -10.34
C ASP A 69 -1.59 -15.00 -10.10
N ARG A 70 -2.59 -14.65 -9.33
CA ARG A 70 -2.90 -13.30 -8.82
C ARG A 70 -3.62 -13.42 -7.49
N PHE A 71 -3.51 -12.42 -6.65
CA PHE A 71 -4.30 -12.37 -5.43
C PHE A 71 -5.76 -12.01 -5.73
N ARG A 72 -6.66 -12.62 -5.00
CA ARG A 72 -8.10 -12.39 -5.14
C ARG A 72 -8.52 -11.18 -4.30
N ALA A 73 -9.57 -10.48 -4.74
CA ALA A 73 -10.06 -9.29 -4.06
C ALA A 73 -10.68 -9.55 -2.66
N ASP A 74 -11.07 -10.81 -2.36
CA ASP A 74 -11.54 -11.25 -1.05
C ASP A 74 -10.38 -11.57 -0.09
N GLU A 75 -9.17 -11.79 -0.59
CA GLU A 75 -7.97 -12.06 0.19
C GLU A 75 -7.11 -10.80 0.38
N VAL A 76 -6.97 -10.01 -0.69
CA VAL A 76 -6.07 -8.85 -0.76
C VAL A 76 -6.79 -7.64 -1.34
N ARG A 77 -6.71 -6.51 -0.66
CA ARG A 77 -7.16 -5.21 -1.19
C ARG A 77 -5.97 -4.32 -1.50
N TYR A 78 -6.13 -3.55 -2.56
CA TYR A 78 -5.09 -2.65 -3.08
C TYR A 78 -5.57 -1.21 -3.12
N LEU A 79 -4.80 -0.32 -2.51
CA LEU A 79 -4.91 1.12 -2.65
C LEU A 79 -3.96 1.58 -3.75
N PRO A 80 -4.42 1.95 -4.95
CA PRO A 80 -3.55 2.44 -6.01
C PRO A 80 -3.05 3.85 -5.71
N GLN A 81 -1.93 4.24 -6.34
CA GLN A 81 -1.40 5.60 -6.26
C GLN A 81 -2.40 6.64 -6.78
N GLN A 82 -3.13 6.30 -7.85
CA GLN A 82 -4.20 7.15 -8.38
C GLN A 82 -5.54 6.80 -7.74
N GLY A 83 -6.39 7.82 -7.55
CA GLY A 83 -7.71 7.64 -6.99
C GLY A 83 -8.57 6.62 -7.76
N PHE A 84 -9.31 5.79 -7.02
CA PHE A 84 -10.15 4.73 -7.59
C PHE A 84 -11.66 4.98 -7.39
N ILE A 85 -12.04 5.96 -6.54
CA ILE A 85 -13.45 6.26 -6.29
C ILE A 85 -13.98 7.16 -7.41
N PRO A 86 -15.07 6.80 -8.09
CA PRO A 86 -15.68 7.66 -9.09
C PRO A 86 -16.11 9.02 -8.52
N GLY A 87 -15.63 10.10 -9.12
CA GLY A 87 -15.83 11.47 -8.62
C GLY A 87 -17.29 11.92 -8.53
N TRP A 88 -18.18 11.33 -9.31
CA TRP A 88 -19.61 11.66 -9.33
C TRP A 88 -20.42 11.04 -8.18
N LEU A 89 -19.87 10.07 -7.45
CA LEU A 89 -20.50 9.50 -6.26
C LEU A 89 -20.48 10.50 -5.09
N THR A 90 -21.45 10.39 -4.20
CA THR A 90 -21.43 11.10 -2.92
C THR A 90 -20.71 10.29 -1.86
N LEU A 91 -20.15 10.96 -0.83
CA LEU A 91 -19.52 10.30 0.31
C LEU A 91 -20.43 9.23 0.93
N ASP A 92 -21.70 9.57 1.13
CA ASP A 92 -22.68 8.65 1.70
C ASP A 92 -22.94 7.41 0.84
N ARG A 93 -22.92 7.58 -0.46
CA ARG A 93 -23.05 6.45 -1.38
C ARG A 93 -21.84 5.54 -1.29
N VAL A 94 -20.65 6.11 -1.28
CA VAL A 94 -19.39 5.37 -1.16
C VAL A 94 -19.36 4.57 0.15
N LEU A 95 -19.70 5.18 1.29
CA LEU A 95 -19.73 4.46 2.57
C LEU A 95 -20.70 3.27 2.55
N ARG A 96 -21.88 3.46 1.98
CA ARG A 96 -22.87 2.36 1.84
C ARG A 96 -22.37 1.23 0.95
N ASP A 97 -21.73 1.56 -0.17
CA ASP A 97 -21.20 0.56 -1.12
C ASP A 97 -20.06 -0.26 -0.50
N TYR A 98 -19.43 0.24 0.58
CA TYR A 98 -18.39 -0.44 1.34
C TYR A 98 -18.87 -0.97 2.70
N ASP A 99 -20.18 -0.98 2.97
CA ASP A 99 -20.78 -1.40 4.25
C ASP A 99 -20.22 -0.66 5.46
N MET A 100 -19.93 0.64 5.30
CA MET A 100 -19.35 1.49 6.34
C MET A 100 -20.33 2.55 6.82
N THR A 101 -20.21 2.94 8.10
CA THR A 101 -21.08 3.96 8.70
C THR A 101 -20.39 5.32 8.78
N ARG A 102 -21.21 6.41 8.79
CA ARG A 102 -20.72 7.76 9.06
C ARG A 102 -20.02 7.84 10.42
N GLY A 103 -20.61 7.22 11.45
CA GLY A 103 -20.07 7.25 12.81
C GLY A 103 -18.69 6.63 12.89
N ASP A 104 -18.44 5.51 12.20
CA ASP A 104 -17.12 4.87 12.20
C ASP A 104 -16.07 5.70 11.47
N LEU A 105 -16.43 6.33 10.35
CA LEU A 105 -15.53 7.25 9.65
C LEU A 105 -15.16 8.45 10.53
N LEU A 106 -16.15 9.06 11.20
CA LEU A 106 -15.94 10.24 12.03
C LEU A 106 -15.11 9.98 13.29
N LYS A 107 -15.12 8.76 13.84
CA LYS A 107 -14.22 8.37 14.94
C LYS A 107 -12.74 8.54 14.58
N TRP A 108 -12.40 8.29 13.32
CA TRP A 108 -11.04 8.39 12.80
C TRP A 108 -10.72 9.75 12.21
N PHE A 109 -11.67 10.28 11.45
CA PHE A 109 -11.48 11.47 10.62
C PHE A 109 -12.69 12.43 10.75
N PRO A 110 -12.77 13.22 11.84
CA PRO A 110 -13.87 14.19 12.07
C PRO A 110 -13.99 15.22 10.93
N LEU A 111 -12.94 15.44 10.14
CA LEU A 111 -12.95 16.36 9.00
C LEU A 111 -14.08 16.06 8.00
N PHE A 112 -14.54 14.80 7.91
CA PHE A 112 -15.60 14.40 6.99
C PHE A 112 -17.01 14.83 7.42
N GLU A 113 -17.20 15.35 8.63
CA GLU A 113 -18.53 15.75 9.12
C GLU A 113 -19.23 16.74 8.17
N LYS A 114 -18.50 17.69 7.62
CA LYS A 114 -19.02 18.71 6.69
C LYS A 114 -19.09 18.25 5.24
N LEU A 115 -18.60 17.05 4.95
CA LEU A 115 -18.49 16.52 3.58
C LEU A 115 -19.60 15.51 3.23
N PHE A 116 -20.45 15.14 4.19
CA PHE A 116 -21.60 14.29 3.90
C PHE A 116 -22.55 14.98 2.90
N GLY A 117 -23.06 14.21 1.94
CA GLY A 117 -23.85 14.73 0.83
C GLY A 117 -23.05 15.35 -0.31
N THR A 118 -21.76 15.66 -0.12
CA THR A 118 -20.92 16.19 -1.20
C THR A 118 -20.44 15.07 -2.14
N LYS A 119 -20.17 15.44 -3.38
CA LYS A 119 -19.60 14.53 -4.37
C LYS A 119 -18.08 14.43 -4.20
N ILE A 120 -17.50 13.26 -4.48
CA ILE A 120 -16.08 13.00 -4.34
C ILE A 120 -15.21 13.98 -5.14
N TYR A 121 -15.63 14.39 -6.35
CA TYR A 121 -14.88 15.38 -7.11
C TYR A 121 -14.75 16.75 -6.42
N ALA A 122 -15.67 17.10 -5.49
CA ALA A 122 -15.63 18.36 -4.76
C ALA A 122 -14.69 18.32 -3.54
N MET A 123 -14.16 17.15 -3.17
CA MET A 123 -13.18 16.98 -2.11
C MET A 123 -11.78 17.34 -2.60
N SER A 124 -10.93 17.82 -1.69
CA SER A 124 -9.51 17.98 -1.95
C SER A 124 -8.81 16.64 -2.23
N GLY A 125 -7.64 16.66 -2.87
CA GLY A 125 -6.85 15.44 -3.10
C GLY A 125 -6.53 14.69 -1.82
N GLY A 126 -6.16 15.41 -0.76
CA GLY A 126 -5.88 14.83 0.55
C GLY A 126 -7.10 14.19 1.23
N GLU A 127 -8.26 14.83 1.18
CA GLU A 127 -9.51 14.26 1.70
C GLU A 127 -9.89 12.98 0.96
N ARG A 128 -9.80 12.99 -0.36
CA ARG A 128 -10.02 11.79 -1.17
C ARG A 128 -9.04 10.68 -0.80
N ARG A 129 -7.76 11.00 -0.65
CA ARG A 129 -6.73 10.03 -0.28
C ARG A 129 -7.00 9.39 1.09
N ILE A 130 -7.37 10.20 2.08
CA ILE A 130 -7.75 9.71 3.43
C ILE A 130 -8.95 8.77 3.34
N LEU A 131 -10.00 9.15 2.59
CA LEU A 131 -11.19 8.31 2.40
C LEU A 131 -10.80 6.97 1.75
N GLU A 132 -10.04 6.99 0.67
CA GLU A 132 -9.57 5.80 -0.03
C GLU A 132 -8.75 4.87 0.86
N CYS A 133 -7.80 5.43 1.63
CA CYS A 133 -7.06 4.68 2.63
C CYS A 133 -7.99 4.03 3.67
N TYR A 134 -8.96 4.80 4.19
CA TYR A 134 -9.92 4.30 5.18
C TYR A 134 -10.73 3.12 4.63
N LEU A 135 -11.27 3.22 3.42
CA LEU A 135 -12.06 2.16 2.79
C LEU A 135 -11.25 0.87 2.60
N ILE A 136 -10.01 1.00 2.14
CA ILE A 136 -9.14 -0.15 1.90
C ILE A 136 -8.70 -0.78 3.23
N LEU A 137 -8.27 0.02 4.22
CA LEU A 137 -7.83 -0.47 5.52
C LEU A 137 -8.96 -1.18 6.28
N ARG A 138 -10.19 -0.65 6.21
CA ARG A 138 -11.36 -1.23 6.88
C ARG A 138 -12.03 -2.37 6.11
N SER A 139 -11.54 -2.73 4.93
CA SER A 139 -12.09 -3.86 4.17
C SER A 139 -11.91 -5.19 4.93
N PRO A 140 -12.82 -6.16 4.79
CA PRO A 140 -12.76 -7.45 5.48
C PRO A 140 -11.79 -8.44 4.78
N THR A 141 -10.56 -8.00 4.53
CA THR A 141 -9.53 -8.81 3.87
C THR A 141 -8.35 -9.04 4.80
N ARG A 142 -7.62 -10.13 4.57
CA ARG A 142 -6.48 -10.55 5.40
C ARG A 142 -5.22 -9.73 5.10
N PHE A 143 -5.09 -9.27 3.86
CA PHE A 143 -3.92 -8.51 3.41
C PHE A 143 -4.31 -7.22 2.71
N ILE A 144 -3.48 -6.22 2.89
CA ILE A 144 -3.66 -4.87 2.32
C ILE A 144 -2.38 -4.42 1.65
N LEU A 145 -2.50 -3.92 0.43
CA LEU A 145 -1.43 -3.29 -0.32
C LEU A 145 -1.70 -1.78 -0.42
N LEU A 146 -0.78 -0.95 0.06
CA LEU A 146 -0.91 0.51 0.07
C LEU A 146 0.19 1.15 -0.79
N ASP A 147 -0.18 1.75 -1.91
CA ASP A 147 0.75 2.44 -2.79
C ASP A 147 0.73 3.95 -2.51
N GLU A 148 1.76 4.45 -1.84
CA GLU A 148 1.92 5.84 -1.40
C GLU A 148 0.72 6.39 -0.59
N PRO A 149 0.33 5.75 0.53
CA PRO A 149 -0.88 6.12 1.28
C PRO A 149 -0.86 7.54 1.83
N PHE A 150 0.32 8.13 2.06
CA PHE A 150 0.47 9.47 2.62
C PHE A 150 0.56 10.58 1.56
N SER A 151 0.51 10.23 0.27
CA SER A 151 0.54 11.21 -0.82
C SER A 151 -0.62 12.19 -0.71
N GLN A 152 -0.33 13.50 -0.80
CA GLN A 152 -1.29 14.61 -0.70
C GLN A 152 -2.01 14.75 0.66
N VAL A 153 -1.74 13.88 1.64
CA VAL A 153 -2.33 13.97 2.98
C VAL A 153 -1.68 15.10 3.76
N ALA A 154 -2.51 16.02 4.28
CA ALA A 154 -1.99 17.11 5.12
C ALA A 154 -1.34 16.55 6.41
N PRO A 155 -0.23 17.15 6.89
CA PRO A 155 0.51 16.66 8.06
C PRO A 155 -0.36 16.41 9.30
N LEU A 156 -1.38 17.24 9.51
CA LEU A 156 -2.35 17.10 10.60
C LEU A 156 -3.06 15.73 10.61
N HIS A 157 -3.29 15.14 9.43
CA HIS A 157 -4.04 13.89 9.30
C HIS A 157 -3.15 12.65 9.19
N VAL A 158 -1.85 12.83 8.97
CA VAL A 158 -0.89 11.71 8.84
C VAL A 158 -0.87 10.86 10.11
N SER A 159 -0.88 11.47 11.29
CA SER A 159 -0.86 10.73 12.57
C SER A 159 -2.12 9.89 12.78
N ALA A 160 -3.29 10.37 12.36
CA ALA A 160 -4.53 9.60 12.43
C ALA A 160 -4.51 8.41 11.45
N LEU A 161 -4.00 8.62 10.23
CA LEU A 161 -3.85 7.56 9.25
C LEU A 161 -2.83 6.49 9.69
N LYS A 162 -1.69 6.90 10.27
CA LYS A 162 -0.72 5.97 10.88
C LYS A 162 -1.36 5.10 11.97
N ARG A 163 -2.13 5.71 12.88
CA ARG A 163 -2.83 4.97 13.95
C ARG A 163 -3.82 3.96 13.37
N LEU A 164 -4.54 4.32 12.31
CA LEU A 164 -5.46 3.39 11.64
C LEU A 164 -4.69 2.21 11.03
N ILE A 165 -3.57 2.46 10.35
CA ILE A 165 -2.70 1.41 9.80
C ILE A 165 -2.23 0.47 10.91
N LEU A 166 -1.75 1.01 12.04
CA LEU A 166 -1.29 0.21 13.18
C LEU A 166 -2.41 -0.62 13.81
N GLN A 167 -3.64 -0.08 13.89
CA GLN A 167 -4.79 -0.84 14.38
C GLN A 167 -5.13 -2.00 13.45
N GLU A 168 -5.24 -1.75 12.15
CA GLU A 168 -5.60 -2.79 11.19
C GLU A 168 -4.50 -3.84 11.02
N ARG A 169 -3.23 -3.45 11.19
CA ARG A 169 -2.08 -4.38 11.21
C ARG A 169 -2.28 -5.50 12.25
N ALA A 170 -2.91 -5.22 13.39
CA ALA A 170 -3.08 -6.23 14.45
C ALA A 170 -3.79 -7.51 13.98
N SER A 171 -4.58 -7.43 12.91
CA SER A 171 -5.33 -8.56 12.34
C SER A 171 -5.10 -8.77 10.84
N LYS A 172 -4.19 -8.02 10.24
CA LYS A 172 -3.93 -8.07 8.78
C LYS A 172 -2.44 -7.99 8.49
N GLY A 173 -2.01 -8.56 7.39
CA GLY A 173 -0.70 -8.28 6.79
C GLY A 173 -0.81 -7.04 5.91
N ILE A 174 0.08 -6.06 6.11
CA ILE A 174 0.09 -4.82 5.35
C ILE A 174 1.41 -4.69 4.60
N LEU A 175 1.34 -4.54 3.28
CA LEU A 175 2.46 -4.13 2.45
C LEU A 175 2.25 -2.68 2.03
N LEU A 176 3.18 -1.79 2.35
CA LEU A 176 3.09 -0.41 1.93
C LEU A 176 4.33 0.02 1.14
N THR A 177 4.13 0.90 0.18
CA THR A 177 5.21 1.62 -0.51
C THR A 177 5.05 3.11 -0.26
N ASP A 178 6.16 3.80 -0.07
CA ASP A 178 6.18 5.26 -0.03
C ASP A 178 7.55 5.76 -0.48
N HIS A 179 7.62 7.04 -0.85
CA HIS A 179 8.87 7.72 -1.15
C HIS A 179 9.37 8.55 0.06
N MET A 180 8.57 8.69 1.11
CA MET A 180 8.92 9.42 2.34
C MET A 180 9.22 8.45 3.48
N HIS A 181 10.50 8.07 3.66
CA HIS A 181 10.91 7.10 4.68
C HIS A 181 10.40 7.43 6.09
N ARG A 182 10.40 8.73 6.48
CA ARG A 182 9.94 9.17 7.80
C ARG A 182 8.49 8.81 8.14
N HIS A 183 7.63 8.60 7.14
CA HIS A 183 6.27 8.17 7.39
C HIS A 183 6.16 6.66 7.57
N VAL A 184 7.13 5.94 7.07
CA VAL A 184 7.10 4.50 6.90
C VAL A 184 7.87 3.77 8.00
N THR A 185 9.01 4.32 8.44
CA THR A 185 9.88 3.69 9.46
C THR A 185 9.17 3.43 10.79
N ASP A 186 8.26 4.34 11.21
CA ASP A 186 7.50 4.16 12.45
C ASP A 186 6.41 3.09 12.35
N LEU A 187 6.06 2.65 11.16
CA LEU A 187 4.97 1.70 10.90
C LEU A 187 5.49 0.28 10.61
N ALA A 188 6.67 0.20 10.02
CA ALA A 188 7.18 -1.02 9.43
C ALA A 188 7.85 -1.92 10.46
N ASP A 189 7.42 -3.18 10.53
CA ASP A 189 8.12 -4.25 11.25
C ASP A 189 9.31 -4.79 10.44
N ARG A 190 9.20 -4.68 9.11
CA ARG A 190 10.27 -5.00 8.14
C ARG A 190 10.32 -3.92 7.08
N LEU A 191 11.53 -3.50 6.76
CA LEU A 191 11.79 -2.46 5.76
C LEU A 191 12.66 -3.03 4.65
N TYR A 192 12.20 -2.92 3.42
CA TYR A 192 12.99 -3.25 2.24
C TYR A 192 13.30 -1.98 1.43
N VAL A 193 14.50 -1.96 0.85
CA VAL A 193 14.86 -0.97 -0.17
C VAL A 193 14.84 -1.63 -1.53
N MET A 194 14.09 -1.04 -2.44
CA MET A 194 14.03 -1.48 -3.82
C MET A 194 15.02 -0.69 -4.65
N ALA A 195 16.05 -1.37 -5.12
CA ALA A 195 17.11 -0.83 -5.96
C ALA A 195 17.48 -1.87 -7.02
N ASP A 196 17.81 -1.44 -8.23
CA ASP A 196 18.26 -2.28 -9.36
C ASP A 196 17.36 -3.52 -9.58
N GLY A 197 16.05 -3.31 -9.47
CA GLY A 197 15.04 -4.36 -9.65
C GLY A 197 14.90 -5.36 -8.50
N ARG A 198 15.69 -5.25 -7.43
CA ARG A 198 15.72 -6.17 -6.28
C ARG A 198 15.20 -5.50 -5.01
N ALA A 199 14.80 -6.31 -4.03
CA ALA A 199 14.42 -5.86 -2.70
C ALA A 199 15.50 -6.30 -1.68
N TYR A 200 16.07 -5.35 -0.98
CA TYR A 200 17.07 -5.57 0.05
C TYR A 200 16.49 -5.26 1.41
N LEU A 201 16.57 -6.20 2.35
CA LEU A 201 16.15 -5.98 3.72
C LEU A 201 17.08 -4.92 4.36
N ALA A 202 16.49 -3.82 4.84
CA ALA A 202 17.21 -2.76 5.54
C ALA A 202 17.03 -2.92 7.05
N GLN A 203 18.12 -2.87 7.80
CA GLN A 203 18.13 -2.93 9.26
C GLN A 203 18.28 -1.55 9.92
N GLY A 204 18.61 -0.52 9.13
CA GLY A 204 18.79 0.83 9.61
C GLY A 204 19.01 1.85 8.49
N GLU A 205 19.23 3.11 8.88
CA GLU A 205 19.46 4.20 7.91
C GLU A 205 20.72 4.01 7.06
N GLU A 206 21.73 3.33 7.59
CA GLU A 206 22.96 3.00 6.84
C GLU A 206 22.67 2.16 5.59
N ASP A 207 21.72 1.21 5.69
CA ASP A 207 21.30 0.41 4.55
C ASP A 207 20.52 1.26 3.52
N LEU A 208 19.78 2.27 3.97
CA LEU A 208 19.08 3.20 3.07
C LEU A 208 20.08 4.01 2.22
N VAL A 209 21.21 4.39 2.82
CA VAL A 209 22.33 5.03 2.10
C VAL A 209 23.03 4.03 1.20
N ARG A 210 23.38 2.84 1.71
CA ARG A 210 24.06 1.78 0.98
C ARG A 210 23.35 1.39 -0.31
N TYR A 211 22.02 1.28 -0.27
CA TYR A 211 21.20 0.95 -1.45
C TYR A 211 20.73 2.17 -2.24
N GLY A 212 21.33 3.33 -1.98
CA GLY A 212 21.15 4.55 -2.78
C GLY A 212 19.78 5.22 -2.63
N TYR A 213 19.02 4.88 -1.57
CA TYR A 213 17.75 5.54 -1.28
C TYR A 213 17.97 6.91 -0.63
N LEU A 214 18.85 7.01 0.37
CA LEU A 214 19.32 8.27 0.95
C LEU A 214 20.70 8.63 0.36
N THR A 215 20.98 9.94 0.25
CA THR A 215 22.26 10.43 -0.26
C THR A 215 23.29 10.60 0.85
N HIS A 216 22.86 10.89 2.07
CA HIS A 216 23.72 11.05 3.27
C HIS A 216 22.88 10.72 4.51
N LEU A 217 23.56 10.36 5.62
CA LEU A 217 22.99 10.26 6.96
C LEU A 217 22.76 11.63 7.55
#